data_b25c9381b500fbd8ab5c286f901f74f2
#
_entry.id   b25c9381b500fbd8ab5c286f901f74f2
#
_cell.length_a   1.000
_cell.length_b   1.000
_cell.length_c   1.000
_cell.angle_alpha   90.00
_cell.angle_beta   90.00
_cell.angle_gamma   90.00
#
_symmetry.space_group_name_H-M   'P 1'
#
loop_
_entity.id
_entity.type
_entity.pdbx_description
1 polymer ?
#
loop_
_entity_poly.entity_id
_entity_poly.type
_entity_poly.pdbx_seq_one_letter_code
_entity_poly.pdbx_strand_id
1 'polypeptide(L)'
;MSAGDDQIKAVDVRWMDRPGRIAGWRIRDNLIDCGPTTTLPHLLHALDGWRPKRLILTHIHFDHAGAAGALTREWPELEVYVHRRGARHLASPERLEASARRVFGDEFDARFGGLVPIPEERLHPLDGGETIDGLRIADTPGHASHHICMLDESGWAFVGDVAGVRLDPGEPVFAPTPPPDIDIDQWLASVALVAEWRPTRLGITHYGVVEDPEPHLAAIAEDLRREAKLIRSGIGTDDYVSVMTDMLGGGGARERAADYAMTVPLGQNYAGLQRWLERHGADSQV
;
A
#
# COMPACT_ATOMS: atom_id res chain seq x y z
N MET A 1 -2.03 -27.33 -7.32
CA MET A 1 -1.08 -26.33 -6.79
C MET A 1 0.24 -26.56 -7.51
N SER A 2 0.78 -25.56 -8.20
CA SER A 2 2.06 -25.68 -8.89
C SER A 2 3.20 -25.62 -7.87
N ALA A 3 4.36 -26.18 -8.18
CA ALA A 3 5.55 -26.18 -7.31
C ALA A 3 6.06 -24.75 -6.95
N GLY A 4 5.49 -23.70 -7.53
CA GLY A 4 5.80 -22.31 -7.26
C GLY A 4 4.97 -21.69 -6.13
N ASP A 5 3.78 -22.22 -5.82
CA ASP A 5 2.88 -21.67 -4.79
C ASP A 5 3.44 -21.80 -3.36
N ASP A 6 4.23 -22.84 -3.09
CA ASP A 6 4.85 -23.05 -1.76
C ASP A 6 5.95 -22.01 -1.41
N GLN A 7 6.39 -21.23 -2.39
CA GLN A 7 7.45 -20.21 -2.20
C GLN A 7 6.93 -18.81 -1.95
N ILE A 8 5.62 -18.56 -2.13
CA ILE A 8 4.98 -17.27 -1.91
C ILE A 8 4.23 -17.30 -0.59
N LYS A 9 4.60 -16.40 0.33
CA LYS A 9 4.00 -16.35 1.68
C LYS A 9 3.71 -14.92 2.09
N ALA A 10 2.51 -14.70 2.61
CA ALA A 10 2.20 -13.49 3.35
C ALA A 10 2.95 -13.48 4.69
N VAL A 11 3.54 -12.37 5.05
CA VAL A 11 4.25 -12.13 6.30
C VAL A 11 3.46 -11.08 7.06
N ASP A 12 2.66 -11.52 8.03
CA ASP A 12 1.86 -10.62 8.87
C ASP A 12 2.78 -9.86 9.83
N VAL A 13 2.84 -8.56 9.71
CA VAL A 13 3.67 -7.72 10.59
C VAL A 13 2.96 -7.31 11.88
N ARG A 14 1.70 -7.73 12.08
CA ARG A 14 0.88 -7.49 13.29
C ARG A 14 0.86 -6.01 13.71
N TRP A 15 0.57 -5.13 12.78
CA TRP A 15 0.53 -3.70 13.04
C TRP A 15 -0.42 -3.35 14.20
N MET A 16 0.09 -2.58 15.17
CA MET A 16 -0.59 -2.23 16.42
C MET A 16 -1.07 -3.49 17.20
N ASP A 17 -0.25 -4.55 17.20
CA ASP A 17 -0.54 -5.86 17.79
C ASP A 17 -1.77 -6.59 17.20
N ARG A 18 -2.27 -6.15 16.06
CA ARG A 18 -3.42 -6.76 15.38
C ARG A 18 -2.97 -7.58 14.16
N PRO A 19 -3.35 -8.85 14.07
CA PRO A 19 -3.14 -9.64 12.87
C PRO A 19 -4.06 -9.18 11.74
N GLY A 20 -3.66 -9.49 10.49
CA GLY A 20 -4.51 -9.28 9.32
C GLY A 20 -4.70 -7.81 8.95
N ARG A 21 -3.68 -6.97 9.13
CA ARG A 21 -3.76 -5.53 8.79
C ARG A 21 -2.73 -5.11 7.76
N ILE A 22 -1.49 -5.57 7.92
CA ILE A 22 -0.40 -5.33 6.98
C ILE A 22 0.35 -6.62 6.74
N ALA A 23 0.49 -7.00 5.48
CA ALA A 23 1.28 -8.12 5.01
C ALA A 23 2.45 -7.63 4.16
N GLY A 24 3.67 -8.03 4.53
CA GLY A 24 4.76 -8.15 3.57
C GLY A 24 4.65 -9.46 2.81
N TRP A 25 5.36 -9.58 1.69
CA TRP A 25 5.30 -10.78 0.86
C TRP A 25 6.69 -11.38 0.65
N ARG A 26 6.86 -12.63 1.08
CA ARG A 26 8.04 -13.39 0.76
C ARG A 26 7.85 -14.11 -0.56
N ILE A 27 8.81 -13.91 -1.48
CA ILE A 27 8.88 -14.65 -2.74
C ILE A 27 10.35 -14.85 -3.15
N ARG A 28 10.80 -16.11 -3.30
CA ARG A 28 12.21 -16.45 -3.57
C ARG A 28 13.16 -15.75 -2.57
N ASP A 29 14.10 -14.95 -3.03
CA ASP A 29 15.02 -14.15 -2.20
C ASP A 29 14.53 -12.71 -1.97
N ASN A 30 13.25 -12.41 -2.24
CA ASN A 30 12.70 -11.06 -2.13
C ASN A 30 11.68 -10.96 -0.99
N LEU A 31 11.72 -9.85 -0.28
CA LEU A 31 10.64 -9.35 0.56
C LEU A 31 9.98 -8.18 -0.17
N ILE A 32 8.67 -8.19 -0.32
CA ILE A 32 7.90 -7.07 -0.86
C ILE A 32 7.18 -6.41 0.29
N ASP A 33 7.40 -5.12 0.50
CA ASP A 33 6.98 -4.32 1.65
C ASP A 33 7.44 -4.89 3.00
N CYS A 34 7.56 -4.05 4.00
CA CYS A 34 8.13 -4.44 5.29
C CYS A 34 7.38 -3.90 6.51
N GLY A 35 6.30 -3.17 6.30
CA GLY A 35 5.56 -2.54 7.38
C GLY A 35 6.26 -1.35 8.03
N PRO A 36 5.65 -0.75 9.06
CA PRO A 36 6.21 0.36 9.83
C PRO A 36 7.39 -0.10 10.71
N THR A 37 8.23 0.85 11.11
CA THR A 37 9.35 0.59 12.04
C THR A 37 8.88 -0.03 13.35
N THR A 38 7.69 0.34 13.84
CA THR A 38 7.09 -0.23 15.07
C THR A 38 6.86 -1.74 14.98
N THR A 39 6.70 -2.28 13.78
CA THR A 39 6.42 -3.72 13.59
C THR A 39 7.68 -4.56 13.31
N LEU A 40 8.86 -3.95 13.29
CA LEU A 40 10.12 -4.67 12.99
C LEU A 40 10.32 -5.95 13.83
N PRO A 41 10.05 -5.98 15.15
CA PRO A 41 10.18 -7.21 15.92
C PRO A 41 9.24 -8.33 15.45
N HIS A 42 8.00 -8.00 15.07
CA HIS A 42 7.04 -8.96 14.55
C HIS A 42 7.44 -9.46 13.16
N LEU A 43 7.90 -8.57 12.29
CA LEU A 43 8.43 -8.93 10.97
C LEU A 43 9.58 -9.92 11.10
N LEU A 44 10.59 -9.61 11.90
CA LEU A 44 11.76 -10.48 12.11
C LEU A 44 11.35 -11.84 12.68
N HIS A 45 10.41 -11.86 13.62
CA HIS A 45 9.87 -13.10 14.18
C HIS A 45 9.14 -13.94 13.11
N ALA A 46 8.28 -13.31 12.29
CA ALA A 46 7.51 -13.98 11.24
C ALA A 46 8.40 -14.51 10.09
N LEU A 47 9.55 -13.89 9.88
CA LEU A 47 10.55 -14.36 8.89
C LEU A 47 11.34 -15.58 9.39
N ASP A 48 11.29 -15.90 10.67
CA ASP A 48 11.86 -17.13 11.27
C ASP A 48 13.29 -17.44 10.79
N GLY A 49 14.17 -16.45 10.86
CA GLY A 49 15.58 -16.56 10.43
C GLY A 49 15.81 -16.50 8.93
N TRP A 50 14.77 -16.51 8.09
CA TRP A 50 14.94 -16.26 6.66
C TRP A 50 15.34 -14.79 6.42
N ARG A 51 16.30 -14.58 5.52
CA ARG A 51 16.83 -13.25 5.19
C ARG A 51 16.68 -12.99 3.70
N PRO A 52 15.96 -11.92 3.29
CA PRO A 52 15.89 -11.53 1.90
C PRO A 52 17.23 -10.99 1.40
N LYS A 53 17.53 -11.20 0.13
CA LYS A 53 18.61 -10.46 -0.54
C LYS A 53 18.12 -9.09 -1.00
N ARG A 54 16.82 -8.97 -1.28
CA ARG A 54 16.19 -7.77 -1.82
C ARG A 54 14.91 -7.44 -1.05
N LEU A 55 14.76 -6.17 -0.71
CA LEU A 55 13.50 -5.57 -0.32
C LEU A 55 12.99 -4.75 -1.50
N ILE A 56 11.79 -5.06 -1.99
CA ILE A 56 11.14 -4.32 -3.07
C ILE A 56 9.94 -3.61 -2.49
N LEU A 57 9.92 -2.28 -2.53
CA LEU A 57 8.86 -1.47 -1.95
C LEU A 57 7.85 -1.09 -3.02
N THR A 58 6.56 -1.40 -2.79
CA THR A 58 5.49 -0.96 -3.67
C THR A 58 5.42 0.56 -3.74
N HIS A 59 5.59 1.21 -2.60
CA HIS A 59 5.70 2.66 -2.46
C HIS A 59 6.30 3.03 -1.10
N ILE A 60 6.41 4.33 -0.77
CA ILE A 60 7.13 4.76 0.43
C ILE A 60 6.24 5.26 1.57
N HIS A 61 4.95 4.93 1.60
CA HIS A 61 4.17 5.18 2.80
C HIS A 61 4.72 4.38 3.98
N PHE A 62 4.52 4.89 5.19
CA PHE A 62 5.19 4.39 6.40
C PHE A 62 4.80 2.95 6.75
N ASP A 63 3.60 2.58 6.43
CA ASP A 63 3.04 1.24 6.64
C ASP A 63 3.52 0.20 5.62
N HIS A 64 4.23 0.62 4.57
CA HIS A 64 4.90 -0.24 3.60
C HIS A 64 6.42 -0.23 3.75
N ALA A 65 7.01 0.97 3.87
CA ALA A 65 8.44 1.19 3.80
C ALA A 65 9.10 1.57 5.15
N GLY A 66 8.32 1.73 6.22
CA GLY A 66 8.81 2.28 7.48
C GLY A 66 10.00 1.53 8.06
N ALA A 67 9.96 0.20 8.06
CA ALA A 67 11.02 -0.64 8.60
C ALA A 67 12.24 -0.79 7.67
N ALA A 68 12.20 -0.30 6.41
CA ALA A 68 13.23 -0.57 5.41
C ALA A 68 14.64 -0.16 5.86
N GLY A 69 14.80 1.06 6.38
CA GLY A 69 16.10 1.52 6.86
C GLY A 69 16.59 0.77 8.11
N ALA A 70 15.69 0.35 8.97
CA ALA A 70 16.06 -0.50 10.12
C ALA A 70 16.51 -1.90 9.66
N LEU A 71 15.88 -2.45 8.61
CA LEU A 71 16.29 -3.72 8.01
C LEU A 71 17.68 -3.63 7.35
N THR A 72 18.04 -2.52 6.71
CA THR A 72 19.41 -2.35 6.15
C THR A 72 20.48 -2.27 7.23
N ARG A 73 20.12 -1.83 8.45
CA ARG A 73 21.03 -1.91 9.60
C ARG A 73 21.16 -3.33 10.16
N GLU A 74 20.04 -4.05 10.21
CA GLU A 74 20.00 -5.45 10.67
C GLU A 74 20.70 -6.39 9.67
N TRP A 75 20.52 -6.12 8.36
CA TRP A 75 21.12 -6.88 7.26
C TRP A 75 21.88 -5.96 6.31
N PRO A 76 23.18 -5.70 6.58
CA PRO A 76 23.98 -4.75 5.78
C PRO A 76 24.11 -5.09 4.29
N GLU A 77 23.83 -6.33 3.89
CA GLU A 77 23.85 -6.78 2.50
C GLU A 77 22.48 -6.63 1.79
N LEU A 78 21.45 -6.16 2.50
CA LEU A 78 20.11 -6.02 1.93
C LEU A 78 20.10 -4.89 0.89
N GLU A 79 19.66 -5.21 -0.32
CA GLU A 79 19.46 -4.27 -1.42
C GLU A 79 17.99 -3.81 -1.45
N VAL A 80 17.73 -2.50 -1.57
CA VAL A 80 16.39 -1.92 -1.51
C VAL A 80 16.01 -1.34 -2.86
N TYR A 81 14.96 -1.89 -3.44
CA TYR A 81 14.41 -1.47 -4.72
C TYR A 81 13.14 -0.66 -4.50
N VAL A 82 13.06 0.51 -5.10
CA VAL A 82 11.95 1.45 -4.90
C VAL A 82 11.78 2.36 -6.11
N HIS A 83 10.58 2.84 -6.37
CA HIS A 83 10.37 3.82 -7.43
C HIS A 83 11.30 5.04 -7.26
N ARG A 84 11.86 5.54 -8.37
CA ARG A 84 12.85 6.65 -8.40
C ARG A 84 12.42 7.88 -7.61
N ARG A 85 11.12 8.24 -7.68
CA ARG A 85 10.59 9.39 -6.93
C ARG A 85 10.64 9.20 -5.42
N GLY A 86 10.55 7.94 -4.95
CA GLY A 86 10.62 7.57 -3.53
C GLY A 86 12.04 7.49 -2.97
N ALA A 87 13.01 7.07 -3.79
CA ALA A 87 14.37 6.75 -3.33
C ALA A 87 15.02 7.86 -2.49
N ARG A 88 14.99 9.12 -2.97
CA ARG A 88 15.56 10.26 -2.24
C ARG A 88 14.97 10.49 -0.85
N HIS A 89 13.70 10.11 -0.66
CA HIS A 89 13.01 10.27 0.61
C HIS A 89 13.36 9.17 1.61
N LEU A 90 13.82 8.02 1.13
CA LEU A 90 14.36 6.96 1.99
C LEU A 90 15.83 7.20 2.33
N ALA A 91 16.60 7.85 1.44
CA ALA A 91 17.95 8.28 1.74
C ALA A 91 18.00 9.43 2.75
N SER A 92 17.03 10.36 2.68
CA SER A 92 16.92 11.54 3.55
C SER A 92 15.47 11.72 4.01
N PRO A 93 15.03 10.97 5.04
CA PRO A 93 13.61 10.83 5.39
C PRO A 93 13.03 11.99 6.21
N GLU A 94 13.82 12.96 6.66
CA GLU A 94 13.42 13.99 7.61
C GLU A 94 12.21 14.81 7.13
N ARG A 95 12.16 15.14 5.83
CA ARG A 95 11.04 15.88 5.25
C ARG A 95 9.77 15.04 5.14
N LEU A 96 9.93 13.77 4.78
CA LEU A 96 8.81 12.82 4.70
C LEU A 96 8.22 12.60 6.09
N GLU A 97 9.07 12.35 7.09
CA GLU A 97 8.66 12.18 8.48
C GLU A 97 7.99 13.45 9.03
N ALA A 98 8.56 14.62 8.83
CA ALA A 98 7.96 15.87 9.25
C ALA A 98 6.58 16.13 8.60
N SER A 99 6.38 15.68 7.37
CA SER A 99 5.08 15.75 6.70
C SER A 99 4.05 14.83 7.33
N ALA A 100 4.42 13.57 7.57
CA ALA A 100 3.52 12.59 8.20
C ALA A 100 3.16 12.97 9.64
N ARG A 101 4.12 13.48 10.42
CA ARG A 101 3.86 13.99 11.77
C ARG A 101 2.82 15.11 11.80
N ARG A 102 2.75 15.95 10.76
CA ARG A 102 1.67 16.97 10.66
C ARG A 102 0.30 16.36 10.41
N VAL A 103 0.26 15.20 9.73
CA VAL A 103 -0.99 14.49 9.41
C VAL A 103 -1.48 13.67 10.60
N PHE A 104 -0.59 12.91 11.24
CA PHE A 104 -0.93 11.95 12.29
C PHE A 104 -0.75 12.49 13.72
N GLY A 105 -0.10 13.67 13.88
CA GLY A 105 0.12 14.28 15.19
C GLY A 105 0.81 13.35 16.18
N ASP A 106 0.30 13.32 17.41
CA ASP A 106 0.84 12.52 18.52
C ASP A 106 0.73 11.00 18.29
N GLU A 107 -0.13 10.57 17.37
CA GLU A 107 -0.28 9.14 17.05
C GLU A 107 0.85 8.60 16.15
N PHE A 108 1.62 9.48 15.50
CA PHE A 108 2.64 9.07 14.53
C PHE A 108 3.64 8.05 15.08
N ASP A 109 4.22 8.34 16.26
CA ASP A 109 5.24 7.46 16.85
C ASP A 109 4.69 6.09 17.25
N ALA A 110 3.47 6.05 17.78
CA ALA A 110 2.80 4.79 18.15
C ALA A 110 2.41 3.96 16.93
N ARG A 111 2.00 4.60 15.83
CA ARG A 111 1.57 3.91 14.60
C ARG A 111 2.75 3.42 13.78
N PHE A 112 3.73 4.29 13.52
CA PHE A 112 4.74 4.05 12.48
C PHE A 112 6.17 4.00 13.04
N GLY A 113 6.46 4.74 14.12
CA GLY A 113 7.83 5.00 14.54
C GLY A 113 8.56 5.94 13.57
N GLY A 114 9.81 6.23 13.85
CA GLY A 114 10.65 7.04 12.98
C GLY A 114 11.25 6.26 11.83
N LEU A 115 11.63 6.95 10.76
CA LEU A 115 12.36 6.36 9.64
C LEU A 115 13.87 6.36 9.91
N VAL A 116 14.53 5.31 9.47
CA VAL A 116 15.98 5.20 9.46
C VAL A 116 16.46 5.47 8.04
N PRO A 117 17.41 6.41 7.80
CA PRO A 117 17.96 6.64 6.47
C PRO A 117 18.59 5.36 5.89
N ILE A 118 18.35 5.13 4.60
CA ILE A 118 18.96 4.04 3.84
C ILE A 118 20.19 4.59 3.11
N PRO A 119 21.37 3.95 3.21
CA PRO A 119 22.55 4.34 2.44
C PRO A 119 22.25 4.34 0.94
N GLU A 120 22.66 5.40 0.22
CA GLU A 120 22.37 5.56 -1.21
C GLU A 120 22.87 4.38 -2.04
N GLU A 121 24.00 3.79 -1.68
CA GLU A 121 24.58 2.62 -2.34
C GLU A 121 23.73 1.34 -2.21
N ARG A 122 22.75 1.33 -1.31
CA ARG A 122 21.77 0.23 -1.12
C ARG A 122 20.45 0.50 -1.81
N LEU A 123 20.23 1.71 -2.32
CA LEU A 123 19.01 2.09 -3.00
C LEU A 123 19.10 1.88 -4.51
N HIS A 124 18.20 1.10 -5.06
CA HIS A 124 18.08 0.83 -6.49
C HIS A 124 16.78 1.45 -7.05
N PRO A 125 16.89 2.68 -7.61
CA PRO A 125 15.72 3.36 -8.14
C PRO A 125 15.15 2.65 -9.39
N LEU A 126 13.82 2.48 -9.41
CA LEU A 126 13.05 1.88 -10.51
C LEU A 126 12.19 2.94 -11.20
N ASP A 127 11.96 2.76 -12.50
CA ASP A 127 11.09 3.61 -13.31
C ASP A 127 9.86 2.86 -13.86
N GLY A 128 9.82 1.53 -13.68
CA GLY A 128 8.88 0.62 -14.35
C GLY A 128 9.44 0.07 -15.65
N GLY A 129 9.08 -1.18 -15.98
CA GLY A 129 9.60 -1.91 -17.13
C GLY A 129 10.77 -2.84 -16.82
N GLU A 130 11.39 -2.74 -15.65
CA GLU A 130 12.46 -3.63 -15.21
C GLU A 130 11.91 -5.01 -14.83
N THR A 131 12.83 -5.99 -14.82
CA THR A 131 12.57 -7.32 -14.26
C THR A 131 13.60 -7.63 -13.20
N ILE A 132 13.14 -7.94 -11.98
CA ILE A 132 13.99 -8.25 -10.84
C ILE A 132 13.63 -9.65 -10.34
N ASP A 133 14.55 -10.59 -10.49
CA ASP A 133 14.39 -11.97 -9.99
C ASP A 133 13.06 -12.62 -10.45
N GLY A 134 12.67 -12.40 -11.72
CA GLY A 134 11.44 -12.90 -12.31
C GLY A 134 10.18 -12.06 -12.05
N LEU A 135 10.29 -10.98 -11.24
CA LEU A 135 9.23 -10.02 -11.01
C LEU A 135 9.29 -8.90 -12.05
N ARG A 136 8.30 -8.80 -12.92
CA ARG A 136 8.13 -7.70 -13.86
C ARG A 136 7.53 -6.50 -13.15
N ILE A 137 8.24 -5.39 -13.15
CA ILE A 137 7.87 -4.15 -12.47
C ILE A 137 7.07 -3.25 -13.42
N ALA A 138 6.04 -2.59 -12.92
CA ALA A 138 5.35 -1.53 -13.64
C ALA A 138 5.17 -0.30 -12.76
N ASP A 139 5.30 0.89 -13.35
CA ASP A 139 4.89 2.16 -12.74
C ASP A 139 3.36 2.19 -12.68
N THR A 140 2.80 2.39 -11.50
CA THR A 140 1.36 2.34 -11.23
C THR A 140 0.93 3.49 -10.32
N PRO A 141 1.08 4.74 -10.79
CA PRO A 141 0.72 5.91 -10.01
C PRO A 141 -0.78 6.01 -9.77
N GLY A 142 -1.15 6.85 -8.79
CA GLY A 142 -2.54 7.20 -8.49
C GLY A 142 -2.83 7.21 -7.00
N HIS A 143 -2.59 6.11 -6.28
CA HIS A 143 -2.55 6.11 -4.82
C HIS A 143 -1.37 6.96 -4.32
N ALA A 144 -0.22 6.78 -4.93
CA ALA A 144 0.96 7.60 -4.75
C ALA A 144 1.71 7.76 -6.07
N SER A 145 2.38 8.89 -6.26
CA SER A 145 3.15 9.19 -7.49
C SER A 145 4.40 8.30 -7.66
N HIS A 146 4.75 7.54 -6.64
CA HIS A 146 5.89 6.64 -6.54
C HIS A 146 5.49 5.18 -6.31
N HIS A 147 4.28 4.80 -6.75
CA HIS A 147 3.78 3.44 -6.60
C HIS A 147 4.20 2.56 -7.78
N ILE A 148 4.60 1.30 -7.48
CA ILE A 148 4.86 0.24 -8.45
C ILE A 148 4.10 -1.03 -8.09
N CYS A 149 3.68 -1.76 -9.10
CA CYS A 149 3.18 -3.13 -8.97
C CYS A 149 4.15 -4.12 -9.61
N MET A 150 4.09 -5.37 -9.19
CA MET A 150 4.93 -6.45 -9.66
C MET A 150 4.10 -7.63 -10.13
N LEU A 151 4.45 -8.20 -11.29
CA LEU A 151 3.86 -9.45 -11.79
C LEU A 151 4.93 -10.54 -11.82
N ASP A 152 4.67 -11.64 -11.11
CA ASP A 152 5.48 -12.84 -11.16
C ASP A 152 5.11 -13.75 -12.34
N GLU A 153 6.06 -14.56 -12.82
CA GLU A 153 5.83 -15.52 -13.90
C GLU A 153 4.80 -16.62 -13.57
N SER A 154 4.55 -16.88 -12.28
CA SER A 154 3.48 -17.78 -11.81
C SER A 154 2.08 -17.18 -11.95
N GLY A 155 1.97 -15.89 -12.33
CA GLY A 155 0.73 -15.16 -12.44
C GLY A 155 0.29 -14.44 -11.17
N TRP A 156 1.07 -14.46 -10.09
CA TRP A 156 0.81 -13.62 -8.92
C TRP A 156 1.16 -12.17 -9.21
N ALA A 157 0.28 -11.25 -8.83
CA ALA A 157 0.58 -9.82 -8.84
C ALA A 157 0.63 -9.27 -7.42
N PHE A 158 1.72 -8.58 -7.09
CA PHE A 158 1.87 -7.84 -5.83
C PHE A 158 1.57 -6.38 -6.11
N VAL A 159 0.52 -5.87 -5.53
CA VAL A 159 -0.14 -4.65 -6.04
C VAL A 159 -0.25 -3.53 -5.01
N GLY A 160 0.33 -3.72 -3.82
CA GLY A 160 0.30 -2.72 -2.76
C GLY A 160 -1.11 -2.13 -2.59
N ASP A 161 -1.20 -0.81 -2.60
CA ASP A 161 -2.44 -0.08 -2.40
C ASP A 161 -3.21 0.23 -3.68
N VAL A 162 -2.67 -0.11 -4.86
CA VAL A 162 -3.42 0.03 -6.12
C VAL A 162 -4.70 -0.81 -6.10
N ALA A 163 -4.68 -1.98 -5.45
CA ALA A 163 -5.87 -2.81 -5.28
C ALA A 163 -6.66 -2.49 -3.99
N GLY A 164 -6.29 -1.45 -3.26
CA GLY A 164 -6.99 -1.00 -2.06
C GLY A 164 -6.82 -1.92 -0.85
N VAL A 165 -7.74 -1.76 0.09
CA VAL A 165 -7.82 -2.50 1.36
C VAL A 165 -8.99 -3.47 1.31
N ARG A 166 -8.76 -4.72 1.70
CA ARG A 166 -9.80 -5.71 1.98
C ARG A 166 -9.34 -6.63 3.10
N LEU A 167 -9.77 -6.37 4.31
CA LEU A 167 -9.24 -7.01 5.51
C LEU A 167 -9.59 -8.51 5.62
N ASP A 168 -10.76 -8.92 5.10
CA ASP A 168 -11.18 -10.32 5.07
C ASP A 168 -11.90 -10.65 3.76
N PRO A 169 -11.90 -11.92 3.31
CA PRO A 169 -12.70 -12.36 2.17
C PRO A 169 -14.20 -12.05 2.37
N GLY A 170 -14.84 -11.48 1.34
CA GLY A 170 -16.25 -11.08 1.41
C GLY A 170 -16.52 -9.69 2.00
N GLU A 171 -15.50 -9.04 2.51
CA GLU A 171 -15.57 -7.66 2.99
C GLU A 171 -15.48 -6.64 1.83
N PRO A 172 -15.95 -5.40 2.04
CA PRO A 172 -15.82 -4.34 1.05
C PRO A 172 -14.36 -4.09 0.65
N VAL A 173 -14.14 -3.77 -0.62
CA VAL A 173 -12.88 -3.20 -1.09
C VAL A 173 -12.96 -1.69 -0.91
N PHE A 174 -11.92 -1.10 -0.33
CA PHE A 174 -11.85 0.30 0.04
C PHE A 174 -10.58 0.94 -0.54
N ALA A 175 -10.71 2.12 -1.13
CA ALA A 175 -9.61 2.89 -1.67
C ALA A 175 -9.03 3.83 -0.58
N PRO A 176 -7.81 3.57 -0.06
CA PRO A 176 -7.16 4.51 0.86
C PRO A 176 -6.65 5.73 0.09
N THR A 177 -7.22 6.90 0.36
CA THR A 177 -6.93 8.15 -0.35
C THR A 177 -6.25 9.22 0.52
N PRO A 178 -5.10 8.92 1.17
CA PRO A 178 -4.40 9.92 1.98
C PRO A 178 -3.80 11.04 1.13
N PRO A 179 -3.78 12.31 1.61
CA PRO A 179 -3.01 13.35 0.94
C PRO A 179 -1.51 13.04 1.02
N PRO A 180 -0.63 13.58 0.13
CA PRO A 180 -0.92 14.66 -0.81
C PRO A 180 -1.08 14.24 -2.28
N ASP A 181 -0.79 12.99 -2.65
CA ASP A 181 -0.44 12.60 -4.02
C ASP A 181 -1.56 11.86 -4.78
N ILE A 182 -2.77 11.81 -4.22
CA ILE A 182 -3.89 11.09 -4.85
C ILE A 182 -4.23 11.68 -6.23
N ASP A 183 -4.35 10.77 -7.20
CA ASP A 183 -4.84 11.05 -8.55
C ASP A 183 -5.74 9.89 -9.02
N ILE A 184 -7.05 10.10 -8.99
CA ILE A 184 -8.02 9.04 -9.26
C ILE A 184 -7.96 8.56 -10.72
N ASP A 185 -7.73 9.47 -11.68
CA ASP A 185 -7.63 9.10 -13.10
C ASP A 185 -6.42 8.19 -13.34
N GLN A 186 -5.25 8.54 -12.80
CA GLN A 186 -4.07 7.71 -12.87
C GLN A 186 -4.26 6.38 -12.12
N TRP A 187 -4.94 6.40 -10.97
CA TRP A 187 -5.19 5.18 -10.22
C TRP A 187 -6.09 4.20 -10.98
N LEU A 188 -7.16 4.69 -11.60
CA LEU A 188 -8.00 3.86 -12.45
C LEU A 188 -7.24 3.28 -13.65
N ALA A 189 -6.33 4.04 -14.26
CA ALA A 189 -5.44 3.53 -15.30
C ALA A 189 -4.49 2.45 -14.78
N SER A 190 -3.95 2.61 -13.57
CA SER A 190 -3.10 1.61 -12.89
C SER A 190 -3.87 0.32 -12.56
N VAL A 191 -5.12 0.43 -12.08
CA VAL A 191 -6.01 -0.73 -11.86
C VAL A 191 -6.28 -1.45 -13.18
N ALA A 192 -6.54 -0.72 -14.27
CA ALA A 192 -6.77 -1.30 -15.59
C ALA A 192 -5.51 -2.03 -16.11
N LEU A 193 -4.32 -1.45 -15.93
CA LEU A 193 -3.05 -2.09 -16.29
C LEU A 193 -2.84 -3.41 -15.53
N VAL A 194 -3.13 -3.46 -14.22
CA VAL A 194 -3.05 -4.70 -13.44
C VAL A 194 -4.08 -5.71 -13.94
N ALA A 195 -5.29 -5.30 -14.30
CA ALA A 195 -6.32 -6.18 -14.86
C ALA A 195 -5.90 -6.77 -16.22
N GLU A 196 -5.22 -6.00 -17.09
CA GLU A 196 -4.67 -6.48 -18.36
C GLU A 196 -3.62 -7.60 -18.19
N TRP A 197 -2.93 -7.66 -17.07
CA TRP A 197 -2.01 -8.77 -16.77
C TRP A 197 -2.72 -10.09 -16.57
N ARG A 198 -4.02 -10.08 -16.30
CA ARG A 198 -4.84 -11.27 -15.96
C ARG A 198 -4.19 -12.11 -14.87
N PRO A 199 -3.87 -11.51 -13.73
CA PRO A 199 -3.21 -12.24 -12.66
C PRO A 199 -4.09 -13.40 -12.18
N THR A 200 -3.45 -14.46 -11.73
CA THR A 200 -4.15 -15.61 -11.13
C THR A 200 -4.51 -15.35 -9.68
N ARG A 201 -3.72 -14.51 -9.00
CA ARG A 201 -3.91 -14.06 -7.63
C ARG A 201 -3.34 -12.67 -7.43
N LEU A 202 -3.88 -11.93 -6.45
CA LEU A 202 -3.24 -10.71 -5.96
C LEU A 202 -2.69 -10.95 -4.55
N GLY A 203 -1.47 -10.46 -4.31
CA GLY A 203 -0.94 -10.21 -3.00
C GLY A 203 -1.15 -8.73 -2.66
N ILE A 204 -2.11 -8.43 -1.80
CA ILE A 204 -2.37 -7.07 -1.32
C ILE A 204 -1.75 -6.86 0.05
N THR A 205 -1.27 -5.66 0.31
CA THR A 205 -0.65 -5.35 1.61
C THR A 205 -1.71 -5.25 2.71
N HIS A 206 -2.92 -4.75 2.39
CA HIS A 206 -4.05 -4.58 3.33
C HIS A 206 -5.31 -5.40 2.93
N TYR A 207 -5.50 -6.68 3.10
CA TYR A 207 -4.65 -7.72 3.58
C TYR A 207 -4.82 -9.00 2.77
N GLY A 208 -3.65 -9.62 2.46
CA GLY A 208 -3.56 -11.04 2.14
C GLY A 208 -3.79 -11.40 0.68
N VAL A 209 -4.20 -12.63 0.47
CA VAL A 209 -4.39 -13.21 -0.86
C VAL A 209 -5.79 -12.90 -1.40
N VAL A 210 -5.85 -12.42 -2.63
CA VAL A 210 -7.09 -12.33 -3.40
C VAL A 210 -7.10 -13.44 -4.44
N GLU A 211 -7.99 -14.42 -4.24
CA GLU A 211 -8.11 -15.57 -5.14
C GLU A 211 -8.87 -15.24 -6.42
N ASP A 212 -9.74 -14.23 -6.39
CA ASP A 212 -10.55 -13.75 -7.52
C ASP A 212 -10.16 -12.32 -7.90
N PRO A 213 -9.05 -12.12 -8.67
CA PRO A 213 -8.54 -10.79 -9.01
C PRO A 213 -9.51 -9.91 -9.77
N GLU A 214 -10.23 -10.46 -10.77
CA GLU A 214 -11.09 -9.67 -11.66
C GLU A 214 -12.23 -8.94 -10.90
N PRO A 215 -13.07 -9.61 -10.08
CA PRO A 215 -14.09 -8.90 -9.30
C PRO A 215 -13.51 -7.95 -8.27
N HIS A 216 -12.33 -8.24 -7.70
CA HIS A 216 -11.66 -7.34 -6.76
C HIS A 216 -11.18 -6.06 -7.44
N LEU A 217 -10.53 -6.16 -8.62
CA LEU A 217 -10.08 -5.01 -9.39
C LEU A 217 -11.27 -4.17 -9.93
N ALA A 218 -12.39 -4.82 -10.25
CA ALA A 218 -13.61 -4.11 -10.60
C ALA A 218 -14.18 -3.34 -9.38
N ALA A 219 -14.16 -3.95 -8.19
CA ALA A 219 -14.66 -3.35 -6.96
C ALA A 219 -13.85 -2.12 -6.55
N ILE A 220 -12.51 -2.15 -6.60
CA ILE A 220 -11.69 -0.98 -6.30
C ILE A 220 -11.93 0.15 -7.32
N ALA A 221 -12.08 -0.16 -8.60
CA ALA A 221 -12.38 0.83 -9.62
C ALA A 221 -13.78 1.47 -9.40
N GLU A 222 -14.75 0.70 -8.92
CA GLU A 222 -16.08 1.22 -8.56
C GLU A 222 -15.98 2.12 -7.32
N ASP A 223 -15.22 1.71 -6.31
CA ASP A 223 -15.01 2.49 -5.09
C ASP A 223 -14.39 3.86 -5.40
N LEU A 224 -13.33 3.89 -6.20
CA LEU A 224 -12.70 5.13 -6.64
C LEU A 224 -13.67 6.08 -7.35
N ARG A 225 -14.51 5.54 -8.25
CA ARG A 225 -15.54 6.35 -8.95
C ARG A 225 -16.61 6.85 -7.98
N ARG A 226 -17.01 6.04 -7.03
CA ARG A 226 -17.99 6.43 -5.99
C ARG A 226 -17.42 7.55 -5.12
N GLU A 227 -16.18 7.44 -4.67
CA GLU A 227 -15.51 8.47 -3.87
C GLU A 227 -15.36 9.78 -4.65
N ALA A 228 -14.95 9.72 -5.92
CA ALA A 228 -14.91 10.89 -6.80
C ALA A 228 -16.29 11.56 -6.92
N LYS A 229 -17.34 10.78 -7.07
CA LYS A 229 -18.71 11.30 -7.15
C LYS A 229 -19.16 11.94 -5.84
N LEU A 230 -18.85 11.32 -4.70
CA LEU A 230 -19.17 11.86 -3.38
C LEU A 230 -18.50 13.22 -3.18
N ILE A 231 -17.20 13.33 -3.43
CA ILE A 231 -16.48 14.57 -3.21
C ILE A 231 -16.96 15.68 -4.18
N ARG A 232 -17.27 15.34 -5.44
CA ARG A 232 -17.81 16.28 -6.44
C ARG A 232 -19.21 16.79 -6.09
N SER A 233 -19.99 16.05 -5.30
CA SER A 233 -21.29 16.49 -4.82
C SER A 233 -21.22 17.64 -3.80
N GLY A 234 -20.02 17.98 -3.34
CA GLY A 234 -19.82 18.99 -2.29
C GLY A 234 -20.15 18.48 -0.90
N ILE A 235 -20.12 17.14 -0.69
CA ILE A 235 -20.36 16.54 0.65
C ILE A 235 -19.40 17.12 1.67
N GLY A 236 -19.87 17.38 2.88
CA GLY A 236 -19.03 17.82 4.01
C GLY A 236 -18.26 16.64 4.63
N THR A 237 -17.21 16.96 5.39
CA THR A 237 -16.34 15.93 6.02
C THR A 237 -17.14 14.98 6.91
N ASP A 238 -18.03 15.51 7.77
CA ASP A 238 -18.78 14.68 8.72
C ASP A 238 -19.77 13.75 8.03
N ASP A 239 -20.44 14.25 6.99
CA ASP A 239 -21.35 13.44 6.17
C ASP A 239 -20.60 12.38 5.39
N TYR A 240 -19.43 12.71 4.82
CA TYR A 240 -18.56 11.74 4.15
C TYR A 240 -18.13 10.63 5.11
N VAL A 241 -17.64 10.98 6.29
CA VAL A 241 -17.23 10.02 7.33
C VAL A 241 -18.39 9.12 7.74
N SER A 242 -19.61 9.68 7.87
CA SER A 242 -20.81 8.91 8.18
C SER A 242 -21.14 7.90 7.06
N VAL A 243 -21.18 8.35 5.80
CA VAL A 243 -21.46 7.48 4.64
C VAL A 243 -20.43 6.35 4.54
N MET A 244 -19.14 6.66 4.69
CA MET A 244 -18.07 5.66 4.60
C MET A 244 -18.11 4.69 5.80
N THR A 245 -18.45 5.18 7.00
CA THR A 245 -18.61 4.33 8.18
C THR A 245 -19.74 3.33 8.00
N ASP A 246 -20.88 3.76 7.47
CA ASP A 246 -22.02 2.88 7.22
C ASP A 246 -21.70 1.84 6.14
N MET A 247 -21.02 2.25 5.08
CA MET A 247 -20.62 1.38 3.97
C MET A 247 -19.61 0.32 4.41
N LEU A 248 -18.56 0.70 5.11
CA LEU A 248 -17.51 -0.21 5.58
C LEU A 248 -18.00 -1.07 6.77
N GLY A 249 -18.93 -0.55 7.56
CA GLY A 249 -19.51 -1.25 8.70
C GLY A 249 -20.47 -2.38 8.35
N GLY A 250 -21.06 -2.40 7.13
CA GLY A 250 -21.88 -3.51 6.61
C GLY A 250 -22.94 -4.03 7.56
N GLY A 251 -23.91 -3.20 7.97
CA GLY A 251 -25.10 -3.63 8.72
C GLY A 251 -24.88 -4.06 10.17
N GLY A 252 -23.75 -3.72 10.81
CA GLY A 252 -23.63 -4.03 12.24
C GLY A 252 -22.31 -3.70 12.93
N ALA A 253 -21.29 -3.28 12.25
CA ALA A 253 -20.01 -3.17 12.95
C ALA A 253 -19.30 -1.85 12.72
N ARG A 254 -19.57 -0.88 13.60
CA ARG A 254 -18.68 0.27 13.80
C ARG A 254 -17.22 -0.16 14.03
N GLU A 255 -17.01 -1.33 14.65
CA GLU A 255 -15.69 -1.95 14.83
C GLU A 255 -15.00 -2.23 13.49
N ARG A 256 -15.73 -2.75 12.49
CA ARG A 256 -15.18 -3.01 11.17
C ARG A 256 -14.78 -1.73 10.44
N ALA A 257 -15.64 -0.72 10.44
CA ALA A 257 -15.31 0.59 9.88
C ALA A 257 -14.09 1.21 10.58
N ALA A 258 -13.95 1.02 11.90
CA ALA A 258 -12.78 1.45 12.65
C ALA A 258 -11.51 0.68 12.24
N ASP A 259 -11.61 -0.60 11.94
CA ASP A 259 -10.47 -1.39 11.44
C ASP A 259 -9.97 -0.91 10.07
N TYR A 260 -10.89 -0.57 9.15
CA TYR A 260 -10.52 0.07 7.87
C TYR A 260 -9.92 1.46 8.10
N ALA A 261 -10.51 2.26 8.98
CA ALA A 261 -10.02 3.59 9.31
C ALA A 261 -8.66 3.59 10.03
N MET A 262 -8.19 2.43 10.51
CA MET A 262 -6.82 2.30 11.00
C MET A 262 -5.79 2.46 9.87
N THR A 263 -6.07 1.97 8.67
CA THR A 263 -5.18 2.11 7.52
C THR A 263 -5.03 3.57 7.14
N VAL A 264 -6.16 4.22 6.82
CA VAL A 264 -6.24 5.67 6.64
C VAL A 264 -7.49 6.19 7.37
N PRO A 265 -7.35 7.10 8.34
CA PRO A 265 -8.49 7.74 8.98
C PRO A 265 -9.42 8.38 7.94
N LEU A 266 -10.74 8.15 8.02
CA LEU A 266 -11.69 8.59 7.00
C LEU A 266 -11.67 10.11 6.74
N GLY A 267 -11.35 10.92 7.77
CA GLY A 267 -11.12 12.35 7.58
C GLY A 267 -9.88 12.67 6.75
N GLN A 268 -8.85 11.83 6.77
CA GLN A 268 -7.67 11.95 5.91
C GLN A 268 -7.98 11.53 4.49
N ASN A 269 -8.79 10.49 4.30
CA ASN A 269 -9.32 10.13 2.98
C ASN A 269 -10.05 11.32 2.36
N TYR A 270 -10.98 11.91 3.09
CA TYR A 270 -11.67 13.12 2.63
C TYR A 270 -10.71 14.23 2.22
N ALA A 271 -9.69 14.50 3.06
CA ALA A 271 -8.71 15.55 2.76
C ALA A 271 -7.90 15.26 1.49
N GLY A 272 -7.54 13.99 1.23
CA GLY A 272 -6.87 13.60 0.00
C GLY A 272 -7.74 13.78 -1.24
N LEU A 273 -9.01 13.37 -1.17
CA LEU A 273 -9.99 13.55 -2.23
C LEU A 273 -10.29 15.03 -2.53
N GLN A 274 -10.43 15.88 -1.49
CA GLN A 274 -10.59 17.32 -1.67
C GLN A 274 -9.40 17.92 -2.41
N ARG A 275 -8.19 17.55 -2.01
CA ARG A 275 -6.97 18.02 -2.66
C ARG A 275 -6.87 17.55 -4.12
N TRP A 276 -7.30 16.31 -4.42
CA TRP A 276 -7.40 15.84 -5.79
C TRP A 276 -8.41 16.66 -6.59
N LEU A 277 -9.60 16.92 -6.06
CA LEU A 277 -10.63 17.72 -6.70
C LEU A 277 -10.15 19.15 -7.02
N GLU A 278 -9.43 19.79 -6.08
CA GLU A 278 -8.86 21.12 -6.26
C GLU A 278 -7.81 21.17 -7.39
N ARG A 279 -7.05 20.09 -7.56
CA ARG A 279 -5.95 20.02 -8.55
C ARG A 279 -6.40 19.56 -9.93
N HIS A 280 -7.33 18.63 -10.00
CA HIS A 280 -7.67 17.89 -11.21
C HIS A 280 -9.16 17.93 -11.54
N GLY A 281 -10.01 18.45 -10.67
CA GLY A 281 -11.46 18.31 -10.77
C GLY A 281 -12.07 18.93 -12.04
N ALA A 282 -11.40 19.92 -12.65
CA ALA A 282 -11.86 20.52 -13.90
C ALA A 282 -11.54 19.66 -15.14
N ASP A 283 -10.48 18.84 -15.07
CA ASP A 283 -9.94 18.08 -16.20
C ASP A 283 -10.17 16.57 -16.07
N SER A 284 -10.56 16.09 -14.87
CA SER A 284 -10.78 14.67 -14.61
C SER A 284 -12.00 14.12 -15.38
N GLN A 285 -11.85 12.91 -15.89
CA GLN A 285 -12.88 12.18 -16.64
C GLN A 285 -13.78 11.30 -15.76
N VAL A 286 -13.54 11.28 -14.44
CA VAL A 286 -14.27 10.48 -13.45
C VAL A 286 -15.47 11.23 -12.88
#